data_ab1c1f3bd67564156daa9581a2921649
#
_entry.id   ab1c1f3bd67564156daa9581a2921649
#
_cell.length_a   1.000
_cell.length_b   1.000
_cell.length_c   1.000
_cell.angle_alpha   90.00
_cell.angle_beta   90.00
_cell.angle_gamma   90.00
#
_symmetry.space_group_name_H-M   'P 1'
#
loop_
_entity.id
_entity.type
_entity.pdbx_description
1 polymer ?
#
loop_
_entity_poly.entity_id
_entity_poly.type
_entity_poly.pdbx_seq_one_letter_code
_entity_poly.pdbx_strand_id
1 'polypeptide(L)'
;MNIKDKYDSIIFDLDGTLWKSSKPICEAWNIILKRHKEITRKPITIEELGECMGLPMYDIAAKLFPEEKENVRNALMDELCEFENGYLEEKGGVLFPKLRETLEQLKKKYRLFIVSNCQDGYIEAFIKAHHFSDIFEDTECWGRTRASKGVSNKILIERNKLNTPVYVGDTSGDAQSAKDAGIDFIYAAYGFGEVSDKDYIAKIDSFEELKNILL
;
A
#
# COMPACT_ATOMS: atom_id res chain seq x y z
N MET A 1 3.89 -21.94 20.28
CA MET A 1 3.81 -22.27 18.83
C MET A 1 4.89 -21.46 18.14
N ASN A 2 5.70 -22.05 17.28
CA ASN A 2 6.74 -21.31 16.58
C ASN A 2 6.04 -20.37 15.57
N ILE A 3 6.46 -19.12 15.49
CA ILE A 3 5.87 -18.11 14.57
C ILE A 3 5.87 -18.60 13.12
N LYS A 4 6.88 -19.39 12.74
CA LYS A 4 7.07 -19.97 11.41
C LYS A 4 5.96 -20.93 10.96
N ASP A 5 5.28 -21.59 11.88
CA ASP A 5 4.21 -22.57 11.58
C ASP A 5 2.82 -22.06 11.96
N LYS A 6 2.71 -20.77 12.29
CA LYS A 6 1.48 -20.17 12.77
C LYS A 6 0.56 -19.75 11.63
N TYR A 7 1.12 -19.30 10.49
CA TYR A 7 0.38 -18.65 9.43
C TYR A 7 0.25 -19.52 8.17
N ASP A 8 -0.84 -19.35 7.43
CA ASP A 8 -1.07 -19.96 6.12
C ASP A 8 -0.89 -18.94 4.96
N SER A 9 -0.93 -17.67 5.28
CA SER A 9 -0.90 -16.60 4.27
C SER A 9 -0.32 -15.31 4.81
N ILE A 10 0.17 -14.46 3.90
CA ILE A 10 0.71 -13.14 4.19
C ILE A 10 -0.03 -12.12 3.35
N ILE A 11 -0.56 -11.09 3.99
CA ILE A 11 -1.16 -9.93 3.33
C ILE A 11 -0.19 -8.77 3.50
N PHE A 12 0.19 -8.11 2.43
CA PHE A 12 1.10 -6.96 2.43
C PHE A 12 0.35 -5.66 2.19
N ASP A 13 0.74 -4.61 2.89
CA ASP A 13 0.58 -3.27 2.37
C ASP A 13 1.51 -3.04 1.18
N LEU A 14 1.31 -1.95 0.43
CA LEU A 14 2.04 -1.69 -0.80
C LEU A 14 3.08 -0.57 -0.62
N ASP A 15 2.63 0.65 -0.38
CA ASP A 15 3.49 1.84 -0.32
C ASP A 15 4.25 1.92 1.00
N GLY A 16 5.59 1.93 0.96
CA GLY A 16 6.42 1.87 2.17
C GLY A 16 6.71 0.44 2.63
N THR A 17 5.99 -0.55 2.11
CA THR A 17 6.17 -1.96 2.45
C THR A 17 6.83 -2.75 1.32
N LEU A 18 6.32 -2.67 0.10
CA LEU A 18 6.86 -3.38 -1.08
C LEU A 18 7.68 -2.46 -1.99
N TRP A 19 7.31 -1.19 -2.11
CA TRP A 19 8.00 -0.23 -2.95
C TRP A 19 7.95 1.21 -2.41
N LYS A 20 8.74 2.08 -3.05
CA LYS A 20 8.72 3.54 -2.89
C LYS A 20 8.20 4.16 -4.18
N SER A 21 6.99 4.69 -4.14
CA SER A 21 6.27 5.26 -5.28
C SER A 21 6.18 6.79 -5.25
N SER A 22 6.52 7.43 -4.14
CA SER A 22 6.31 8.87 -3.93
C SER A 22 6.90 9.75 -5.04
N LYS A 23 8.09 9.41 -5.57
CA LYS A 23 8.72 10.18 -6.64
C LYS A 23 7.94 10.13 -7.95
N PRO A 24 7.65 8.95 -8.54
CA PRO A 24 6.88 8.90 -9.78
C PRO A 24 5.43 9.38 -9.61
N ILE A 25 4.78 9.21 -8.46
CA ILE A 25 3.48 9.79 -8.16
C ILE A 25 3.55 11.32 -8.22
N CYS A 26 4.53 11.92 -7.54
CA CYS A 26 4.75 13.36 -7.53
C CYS A 26 4.97 13.91 -8.96
N GLU A 27 5.73 13.20 -9.79
CA GLU A 27 5.95 13.53 -11.20
C GLU A 27 4.63 13.49 -11.99
N ALA A 28 3.87 12.40 -11.88
CA ALA A 28 2.59 12.20 -12.57
C ALA A 28 1.57 13.27 -12.19
N TRP A 29 1.37 13.52 -10.90
CA TRP A 29 0.40 14.49 -10.41
C TRP A 29 0.76 15.93 -10.85
N ASN A 30 2.03 16.30 -10.81
CA ASN A 30 2.46 17.61 -11.28
C ASN A 30 2.32 17.81 -12.81
N ILE A 31 2.30 16.73 -13.60
CA ILE A 31 1.98 16.81 -15.03
C ILE A 31 0.50 17.21 -15.22
N ILE A 32 -0.41 16.59 -14.48
CA ILE A 32 -1.84 16.91 -14.54
C ILE A 32 -2.11 18.30 -13.96
N LEU A 33 -1.56 18.64 -12.80
CA LEU A 33 -1.76 19.96 -12.19
C LEU A 33 -1.35 21.14 -13.10
N LYS A 34 -0.37 20.97 -13.98
CA LYS A 34 0.00 21.99 -14.95
C LYS A 34 -1.10 22.27 -15.99
N ARG A 35 -2.06 21.36 -16.18
CA ARG A 35 -3.20 21.51 -17.09
C ARG A 35 -4.34 22.29 -16.41
N HIS A 36 -4.44 22.25 -15.09
CA HIS A 36 -5.46 22.89 -14.26
C HIS A 36 -5.00 24.25 -13.75
N LYS A 37 -5.04 25.26 -14.65
CA LYS A 37 -4.59 26.64 -14.33
C LYS A 37 -5.49 27.34 -13.30
N GLU A 38 -6.70 26.86 -13.10
CA GLU A 38 -7.67 27.32 -12.12
C GLU A 38 -7.27 26.88 -10.69
N ILE A 39 -6.50 25.81 -10.54
CA ILE A 39 -6.02 25.32 -9.25
C ILE A 39 -4.77 26.10 -8.84
N THR A 40 -4.94 27.03 -7.92
CA THR A 40 -3.85 27.93 -7.50
C THR A 40 -3.02 27.30 -6.37
N ARG A 41 -2.01 26.50 -6.71
CA ARG A 41 -1.04 25.97 -5.75
C ARG A 41 0.36 25.83 -6.37
N LYS A 42 1.37 25.73 -5.50
CA LYS A 42 2.71 25.31 -5.92
C LYS A 42 2.68 23.82 -6.35
N PRO A 43 3.65 23.38 -7.18
CA PRO A 43 3.80 21.96 -7.46
C PRO A 43 3.85 21.13 -6.16
N ILE A 44 3.23 19.95 -6.18
CA ILE A 44 3.30 19.00 -5.06
C ILE A 44 4.76 18.56 -4.91
N THR A 45 5.23 18.50 -3.67
CA THR A 45 6.56 17.99 -3.34
C THR A 45 6.50 16.54 -2.85
N ILE A 46 7.65 15.85 -2.86
CA ILE A 46 7.76 14.49 -2.34
C ILE A 46 7.47 14.46 -0.84
N GLU A 47 7.86 15.51 -0.12
CA GLU A 47 7.64 15.67 1.31
C GLU A 47 6.14 15.80 1.62
N GLU A 48 5.42 16.69 0.91
CA GLU A 48 3.96 16.83 1.04
C GLU A 48 3.23 15.52 0.74
N LEU A 49 3.65 14.80 -0.30
CA LEU A 49 3.08 13.51 -0.66
C LEU A 49 3.41 12.46 0.42
N GLY A 50 4.63 12.45 0.93
CA GLY A 50 5.06 11.55 2.00
C GLY A 50 4.17 11.64 3.25
N GLU A 51 3.74 12.87 3.61
CA GLU A 51 2.81 13.10 4.72
C GLU A 51 1.38 12.60 4.46
N CYS A 52 1.07 12.22 3.22
CA CYS A 52 -0.24 11.71 2.80
C CYS A 52 -0.25 10.19 2.64
N MET A 53 0.92 9.54 2.63
CA MET A 53 1.01 8.10 2.39
C MET A 53 0.20 7.30 3.42
N GLY A 54 -0.52 6.30 2.91
CA GLY A 54 -1.40 5.45 3.72
C GLY A 54 -2.81 6.01 3.98
N LEU A 55 -3.09 7.27 3.61
CA LEU A 55 -4.45 7.83 3.68
C LEU A 55 -5.31 7.38 2.48
N PRO A 56 -6.64 7.31 2.63
CA PRO A 56 -7.58 7.19 1.50
C PRO A 56 -7.49 8.39 0.55
N MET A 57 -7.75 8.16 -0.75
CA MET A 57 -7.55 9.18 -1.80
C MET A 57 -8.27 10.50 -1.54
N TYR A 58 -9.52 10.50 -1.07
CA TYR A 58 -10.24 11.75 -0.83
C TYR A 58 -9.77 12.50 0.44
N ASP A 59 -9.16 11.81 1.40
CA ASP A 59 -8.48 12.44 2.53
C ASP A 59 -7.18 13.11 2.06
N ILE A 60 -6.46 12.48 1.13
CA ILE A 60 -5.31 13.10 0.44
C ILE A 60 -5.75 14.35 -0.33
N ALA A 61 -6.87 14.27 -1.07
CA ALA A 61 -7.43 15.42 -1.79
C ALA A 61 -7.75 16.57 -0.85
N ALA A 62 -8.39 16.28 0.29
CA ALA A 62 -8.71 17.30 1.31
C ALA A 62 -7.46 17.96 1.90
N LYS A 63 -6.41 17.20 2.12
CA LYS A 63 -5.14 17.68 2.67
C LYS A 63 -4.34 18.51 1.66
N LEU A 64 -4.28 18.08 0.40
CA LEU A 64 -3.48 18.75 -0.63
C LEU A 64 -4.20 19.94 -1.29
N PHE A 65 -5.52 19.97 -1.31
CA PHE A 65 -6.34 20.98 -1.95
C PHE A 65 -7.40 21.57 -0.98
N PRO A 66 -6.98 22.10 0.20
CA PRO A 66 -7.92 22.54 1.22
C PRO A 66 -8.79 23.74 0.79
N GLU A 67 -8.30 24.56 -0.16
CA GLU A 67 -9.01 25.73 -0.66
C GLU A 67 -10.10 25.37 -1.69
N GLU A 68 -10.04 24.14 -2.24
CA GLU A 68 -10.99 23.71 -3.25
C GLU A 68 -12.26 23.11 -2.63
N LYS A 69 -13.39 23.31 -3.30
CA LYS A 69 -14.64 22.64 -2.91
C LYS A 69 -14.50 21.13 -3.03
N GLU A 70 -15.17 20.39 -2.17
CA GLU A 70 -15.08 18.94 -2.09
C GLU A 70 -15.29 18.25 -3.45
N ASN A 71 -16.32 18.65 -4.20
CA ASN A 71 -16.59 18.08 -5.51
C ASN A 71 -15.48 18.37 -6.54
N VAL A 72 -14.82 19.54 -6.44
CA VAL A 72 -13.73 19.94 -7.35
C VAL A 72 -12.47 19.14 -7.01
N ARG A 73 -12.08 19.12 -5.73
CA ARG A 73 -10.86 18.38 -5.32
C ARG A 73 -10.98 16.88 -5.50
N ASN A 74 -12.19 16.29 -5.31
CA ASN A 74 -12.42 14.88 -5.52
C ASN A 74 -12.36 14.52 -7.01
N ALA A 75 -12.97 15.33 -7.89
CA ALA A 75 -12.87 15.14 -9.35
C ALA A 75 -11.43 15.29 -9.86
N LEU A 76 -10.67 16.27 -9.33
CA LEU A 76 -9.25 16.42 -9.62
C LEU A 76 -8.45 15.19 -9.16
N MET A 77 -8.73 14.68 -7.95
CA MET A 77 -8.06 13.48 -7.44
C MET A 77 -8.34 12.25 -8.30
N ASP A 78 -9.57 12.08 -8.78
CA ASP A 78 -9.92 10.97 -9.69
C ASP A 78 -9.09 11.05 -10.99
N GLU A 79 -8.92 12.26 -11.58
CA GLU A 79 -8.06 12.45 -12.76
C GLU A 79 -6.58 12.20 -12.46
N LEU A 80 -6.09 12.67 -11.30
CA LEU A 80 -4.72 12.41 -10.84
C LEU A 80 -4.47 10.91 -10.72
N CYS A 81 -5.37 10.17 -10.09
CA CYS A 81 -5.29 8.72 -9.90
C CYS A 81 -5.32 7.94 -11.22
N GLU A 82 -6.21 8.32 -12.13
CA GLU A 82 -6.30 7.67 -13.45
C GLU A 82 -4.99 7.83 -14.25
N PHE A 83 -4.46 9.06 -14.31
CA PHE A 83 -3.19 9.32 -14.99
C PHE A 83 -2.01 8.61 -14.30
N GLU A 84 -1.99 8.61 -12.98
CA GLU A 84 -0.96 7.98 -12.17
C GLU A 84 -0.85 6.48 -12.45
N ASN A 85 -1.98 5.76 -12.51
CA ASN A 85 -1.97 4.34 -12.80
C ASN A 85 -1.22 4.01 -14.09
N GLY A 86 -1.54 4.72 -15.19
CA GLY A 86 -0.83 4.56 -16.47
C GLY A 86 0.65 4.94 -16.39
N TYR A 87 0.97 6.02 -15.68
CA TYR A 87 2.35 6.49 -15.52
C TYR A 87 3.19 5.48 -14.73
N LEU A 88 2.64 4.93 -13.64
CA LEU A 88 3.31 3.93 -12.80
C LEU A 88 3.45 2.57 -13.49
N GLU A 89 2.49 2.20 -14.34
CA GLU A 89 2.58 0.98 -15.15
C GLU A 89 3.80 1.00 -16.07
N GLU A 90 4.15 2.16 -16.62
CA GLU A 90 5.30 2.33 -17.50
C GLU A 90 6.62 2.57 -16.75
N LYS A 91 6.59 3.40 -15.70
CA LYS A 91 7.81 3.85 -14.99
C LYS A 91 8.15 2.99 -13.80
N GLY A 92 7.14 2.43 -13.13
CA GLY A 92 7.30 1.76 -11.85
C GLY A 92 7.71 2.72 -10.71
N GLY A 93 7.78 2.16 -9.52
CA GLY A 93 8.46 2.75 -8.37
C GLY A 93 9.74 2.00 -8.06
N VAL A 94 10.39 2.32 -6.95
CA VAL A 94 11.63 1.67 -6.52
C VAL A 94 11.28 0.54 -5.54
N LEU A 95 11.52 -0.70 -5.91
CA LEU A 95 11.35 -1.85 -5.02
C LEU A 95 12.32 -1.76 -3.84
N PHE A 96 11.88 -2.21 -2.66
CA PHE A 96 12.82 -2.40 -1.56
C PHE A 96 13.85 -3.48 -1.89
N PRO A 97 15.06 -3.39 -1.31
CA PRO A 97 16.13 -4.36 -1.58
C PRO A 97 15.68 -5.81 -1.34
N LYS A 98 16.07 -6.73 -2.20
CA LYS A 98 15.77 -8.17 -2.09
C LYS A 98 14.28 -8.54 -2.12
N LEU A 99 13.38 -7.62 -2.50
CA LEU A 99 11.94 -7.86 -2.50
C LEU A 99 11.55 -9.10 -3.30
N ARG A 100 11.89 -9.13 -4.59
CA ARG A 100 11.52 -10.25 -5.49
C ARG A 100 12.01 -11.59 -4.96
N GLU A 101 13.30 -11.67 -4.62
CA GLU A 101 13.91 -12.90 -4.11
C GLU A 101 13.20 -13.39 -2.83
N THR A 102 12.85 -12.47 -1.94
CA THR A 102 12.17 -12.80 -0.67
C THR A 102 10.74 -13.26 -0.94
N LEU A 103 9.98 -12.58 -1.80
CA LEU A 103 8.62 -12.97 -2.17
C LEU A 103 8.59 -14.36 -2.82
N GLU A 104 9.54 -14.67 -3.74
CA GLU A 104 9.65 -15.97 -4.38
C GLU A 104 9.95 -17.11 -3.38
N GLN A 105 10.67 -16.81 -2.29
CA GLN A 105 10.91 -17.78 -1.21
C GLN A 105 9.68 -17.96 -0.33
N LEU A 106 9.04 -16.85 0.06
CA LEU A 106 7.83 -16.88 0.89
C LEU A 106 6.67 -17.60 0.18
N LYS A 107 6.50 -17.38 -1.13
CA LYS A 107 5.47 -18.03 -1.98
C LYS A 107 5.54 -19.55 -1.97
N LYS A 108 6.71 -20.15 -1.69
CA LYS A 108 6.85 -21.62 -1.61
C LYS A 108 6.13 -22.23 -0.42
N LYS A 109 5.83 -21.40 0.59
CA LYS A 109 5.21 -21.84 1.85
C LYS A 109 3.89 -21.14 2.15
N TYR A 110 3.74 -19.89 1.72
CA TYR A 110 2.60 -19.03 2.03
C TYR A 110 1.86 -18.59 0.78
N ARG A 111 0.55 -18.42 0.88
CA ARG A 111 -0.25 -17.66 -0.08
C ARG A 111 -0.01 -16.18 0.14
N LEU A 112 0.21 -15.40 -0.93
CA LEU A 112 0.59 -13.99 -0.84
C LEU A 112 -0.49 -13.09 -1.42
N PHE A 113 -0.79 -11.98 -0.73
CA PHE A 113 -1.86 -11.05 -1.04
C PHE A 113 -1.42 -9.60 -0.84
N ILE A 114 -2.15 -8.65 -1.43
CA ILE A 114 -1.95 -7.20 -1.19
C ILE A 114 -3.28 -6.57 -0.76
N VAL A 115 -3.24 -5.73 0.29
CA VAL A 115 -4.34 -4.84 0.66
C VAL A 115 -3.80 -3.43 0.92
N SER A 116 -4.28 -2.44 0.15
CA SER A 116 -3.80 -1.06 0.22
C SER A 116 -4.94 -0.04 0.26
N ASN A 117 -4.66 1.18 0.76
CA ASN A 117 -5.60 2.31 0.72
C ASN A 117 -5.57 3.09 -0.61
N CYS A 118 -5.01 2.53 -1.66
CA CYS A 118 -4.91 3.15 -2.97
C CYS A 118 -6.22 3.09 -3.78
N GLN A 119 -6.25 3.80 -4.91
CA GLN A 119 -7.30 3.72 -5.93
C GLN A 119 -7.30 2.36 -6.64
N ASP A 120 -8.39 2.07 -7.33
CA ASP A 120 -8.48 0.90 -8.21
C ASP A 120 -7.51 1.05 -9.41
N GLY A 121 -6.88 -0.06 -9.82
CA GLY A 121 -5.86 -0.08 -10.87
C GLY A 121 -4.42 0.19 -10.42
N TYR A 122 -4.21 0.72 -9.21
CA TYR A 122 -2.86 1.05 -8.69
C TYR A 122 -2.02 -0.20 -8.36
N ILE A 123 -2.64 -1.19 -7.71
CA ILE A 123 -1.96 -2.47 -7.41
C ILE A 123 -1.63 -3.20 -8.72
N GLU A 124 -2.51 -3.15 -9.70
CA GLU A 124 -2.30 -3.71 -11.03
C GLU A 124 -1.13 -3.03 -11.75
N ALA A 125 -1.00 -1.70 -11.63
CA ALA A 125 0.14 -0.96 -12.16
C ALA A 125 1.47 -1.41 -11.52
N PHE A 126 1.50 -1.59 -10.20
CA PHE A 126 2.65 -2.17 -9.49
C PHE A 126 3.00 -3.57 -10.00
N ILE A 127 1.99 -4.46 -10.07
CA ILE A 127 2.18 -5.84 -10.52
C ILE A 127 2.73 -5.88 -11.96
N LYS A 128 2.20 -5.04 -12.85
CA LYS A 128 2.61 -4.98 -14.25
C LYS A 128 4.02 -4.40 -14.41
N ALA A 129 4.28 -3.25 -13.79
CA ALA A 129 5.57 -2.57 -13.85
C ALA A 129 6.74 -3.46 -13.39
N HIS A 130 6.49 -4.29 -12.39
CA HIS A 130 7.52 -5.13 -11.77
C HIS A 130 7.41 -6.63 -12.11
N HIS A 131 6.50 -7.01 -13.02
CA HIS A 131 6.31 -8.40 -13.47
C HIS A 131 6.02 -9.38 -12.33
N PHE A 132 5.08 -9.02 -11.43
CA PHE A 132 4.68 -9.83 -10.27
C PHE A 132 3.36 -10.60 -10.48
N SER A 133 2.94 -10.79 -11.73
CA SER A 133 1.67 -11.46 -12.07
C SER A 133 1.52 -12.88 -11.53
N ASP A 134 2.63 -13.52 -11.21
CA ASP A 134 2.67 -14.88 -10.66
C ASP A 134 2.91 -14.93 -9.15
N ILE A 135 3.09 -13.82 -8.48
CA ILE A 135 3.48 -13.76 -7.06
C ILE A 135 2.27 -13.69 -6.14
N PHE A 136 1.34 -12.79 -6.40
CA PHE A 136 0.18 -12.55 -5.54
C PHE A 136 -1.06 -13.27 -6.08
N GLU A 137 -1.81 -13.94 -5.19
CA GLU A 137 -3.01 -14.68 -5.56
C GLU A 137 -4.22 -13.76 -5.74
N ASP A 138 -4.34 -12.73 -4.90
CA ASP A 138 -5.45 -11.79 -4.94
C ASP A 138 -5.07 -10.46 -4.28
N THR A 139 -5.83 -9.43 -4.58
CA THR A 139 -5.58 -8.08 -4.08
C THR A 139 -6.88 -7.36 -3.73
N GLU A 140 -6.82 -6.43 -2.78
CA GLU A 140 -7.95 -5.55 -2.47
C GLU A 140 -7.47 -4.13 -2.18
N CYS A 141 -8.31 -3.14 -2.48
CA CYS A 141 -7.97 -1.75 -2.24
C CYS A 141 -9.20 -0.89 -1.87
N TRP A 142 -8.93 0.29 -1.30
CA TRP A 142 -9.96 1.28 -1.00
C TRP A 142 -10.74 1.68 -2.26
N GLY A 143 -10.09 1.80 -3.40
CA GLY A 143 -10.73 2.16 -4.66
C GLY A 143 -11.89 1.25 -5.06
N ARG A 144 -11.79 -0.04 -4.74
CA ARG A 144 -12.85 -1.04 -4.98
C ARG A 144 -13.87 -1.12 -3.86
N THR A 145 -13.41 -1.16 -2.61
CA THR A 145 -14.29 -1.38 -1.46
C THR A 145 -14.98 -0.12 -0.95
N ARG A 146 -14.36 1.04 -1.14
CA ARG A 146 -14.75 2.33 -0.52
C ARG A 146 -14.91 2.24 1.00
N ALA A 147 -14.18 1.31 1.62
CA ALA A 147 -14.24 1.00 3.04
C ALA A 147 -12.86 1.16 3.69
N SER A 148 -12.81 1.06 5.02
CA SER A 148 -11.52 1.08 5.74
C SER A 148 -10.64 -0.11 5.35
N LYS A 149 -9.32 0.04 5.47
CA LYS A 149 -8.36 -1.04 5.19
C LYS A 149 -8.64 -2.31 6.02
N GLY A 150 -9.12 -2.16 7.26
CA GLY A 150 -9.54 -3.31 8.09
C GLY A 150 -10.73 -4.08 7.50
N VAL A 151 -11.69 -3.38 6.89
CA VAL A 151 -12.81 -4.00 6.17
C VAL A 151 -12.31 -4.66 4.89
N SER A 152 -11.43 -4.02 4.13
CA SER A 152 -10.81 -4.59 2.92
C SER A 152 -10.03 -5.87 3.24
N ASN A 153 -9.30 -5.89 4.36
CA ASN A 153 -8.64 -7.11 4.86
C ASN A 153 -9.65 -8.24 5.12
N LYS A 154 -10.77 -7.96 5.82
CA LYS A 154 -11.81 -8.97 6.09
C LYS A 154 -12.41 -9.53 4.80
N ILE A 155 -12.73 -8.66 3.84
CA ILE A 155 -13.27 -9.07 2.54
C ILE A 155 -12.32 -10.01 1.82
N LEU A 156 -11.02 -9.67 1.77
CA LEU A 156 -10.00 -10.49 1.11
C LEU A 156 -9.82 -11.84 1.84
N ILE A 157 -9.76 -11.83 3.17
CA ILE A 157 -9.63 -13.02 4.01
C ILE A 157 -10.81 -13.98 3.77
N GLU A 158 -12.04 -13.47 3.81
CA GLU A 158 -13.26 -14.26 3.63
C GLU A 158 -13.35 -14.81 2.20
N ARG A 159 -13.12 -13.99 1.19
CA ARG A 159 -13.16 -14.36 -0.23
C ARG A 159 -12.17 -15.48 -0.56
N ASN A 160 -10.97 -15.43 0.05
CA ASN A 160 -9.90 -16.40 -0.19
C ASN A 160 -9.85 -17.53 0.84
N LYS A 161 -10.78 -17.54 1.83
CA LYS A 161 -10.87 -18.55 2.89
C LYS A 161 -9.54 -18.73 3.64
N LEU A 162 -8.92 -17.62 4.03
CA LEU A 162 -7.67 -17.63 4.79
C LEU A 162 -7.99 -17.96 6.25
N ASN A 163 -7.22 -18.88 6.87
CA ASN A 163 -7.49 -19.30 8.23
C ASN A 163 -6.63 -18.55 9.25
N THR A 164 -5.36 -18.35 8.94
CA THR A 164 -4.36 -17.75 9.83
C THR A 164 -3.47 -16.76 9.07
N PRO A 165 -4.03 -15.69 8.49
CA PRO A 165 -3.23 -14.68 7.82
C PRO A 165 -2.43 -13.83 8.80
N VAL A 166 -1.30 -13.28 8.33
CA VAL A 166 -0.56 -12.20 8.99
C VAL A 166 -0.47 -11.00 8.06
N TYR A 167 -0.60 -9.79 8.60
CA TYR A 167 -0.47 -8.55 7.84
C TYR A 167 0.92 -7.95 8.03
N VAL A 168 1.53 -7.49 6.95
CA VAL A 168 2.83 -6.80 6.93
C VAL A 168 2.63 -5.40 6.40
N GLY A 169 2.99 -4.38 7.15
CA GLY A 169 2.83 -2.97 6.78
C GLY A 169 3.76 -2.07 7.57
N ASP A 170 3.79 -0.79 7.25
CA ASP A 170 4.77 0.15 7.78
C ASP A 170 4.19 1.28 8.63
N THR A 171 2.86 1.38 8.74
CA THR A 171 2.18 2.48 9.46
C THR A 171 1.36 2.00 10.65
N SER A 172 1.06 2.94 11.56
CA SER A 172 0.09 2.71 12.64
C SER A 172 -1.32 2.43 12.11
N GLY A 173 -1.66 2.96 10.91
CA GLY A 173 -2.90 2.63 10.20
C GLY A 173 -2.97 1.16 9.78
N ASP A 174 -1.84 0.57 9.38
CA ASP A 174 -1.72 -0.86 9.06
C ASP A 174 -1.91 -1.73 10.30
N ALA A 175 -1.24 -1.37 11.39
CA ALA A 175 -1.41 -2.05 12.68
C ALA A 175 -2.88 -2.02 13.13
N GLN A 176 -3.55 -0.86 13.03
CA GLN A 176 -4.97 -0.75 13.34
C GLN A 176 -5.83 -1.58 12.39
N SER A 177 -5.52 -1.61 11.10
CA SER A 177 -6.28 -2.39 10.11
C SER A 177 -6.18 -3.91 10.36
N ALA A 178 -4.99 -4.39 10.73
CA ALA A 178 -4.78 -5.77 11.13
C ALA A 178 -5.57 -6.13 12.40
N LYS A 179 -5.55 -5.25 13.41
CA LYS A 179 -6.33 -5.38 14.64
C LYS A 179 -7.83 -5.42 14.36
N ASP A 180 -8.34 -4.55 13.50
CA ASP A 180 -9.75 -4.51 13.09
C ASP A 180 -10.17 -5.78 12.33
N ALA A 181 -9.25 -6.35 11.57
CA ALA A 181 -9.44 -7.63 10.89
C ALA A 181 -9.28 -8.85 11.81
N GLY A 182 -8.75 -8.67 13.03
CA GLY A 182 -8.52 -9.74 13.99
C GLY A 182 -7.31 -10.63 13.65
N ILE A 183 -6.31 -10.07 12.97
CA ILE A 183 -5.10 -10.78 12.53
C ILE A 183 -3.84 -10.16 13.12
N ASP A 184 -2.75 -10.92 13.17
CA ASP A 184 -1.48 -10.45 13.65
C ASP A 184 -0.82 -9.48 12.66
N PHE A 185 0.04 -8.60 13.20
CA PHE A 185 0.74 -7.57 12.44
C PHE A 185 2.26 -7.68 12.62
N ILE A 186 2.99 -7.62 11.50
CA ILE A 186 4.45 -7.48 11.43
C ILE A 186 4.77 -6.07 10.94
N TYR A 187 5.56 -5.34 11.71
CA TYR A 187 5.92 -3.95 11.40
C TYR A 187 7.15 -3.88 10.51
N ALA A 188 7.01 -3.26 9.33
CA ALA A 188 8.06 -2.94 8.38
C ALA A 188 8.68 -1.56 8.69
N ALA A 189 9.64 -1.51 9.62
CA ALA A 189 10.19 -0.26 10.16
C ALA A 189 11.09 0.51 9.18
N TYR A 190 11.34 -0.02 8.00
CA TYR A 190 12.05 0.65 6.90
C TYR A 190 11.13 1.55 6.04
N GLY A 191 9.83 1.55 6.30
CA GLY A 191 8.82 2.32 5.56
C GLY A 191 8.70 3.77 6.02
N PHE A 192 7.50 4.35 5.93
CA PHE A 192 7.25 5.77 6.19
C PHE A 192 6.84 6.08 7.63
N GLY A 193 6.18 5.14 8.30
CA GLY A 193 5.48 5.39 9.56
C GLY A 193 6.22 4.86 10.79
N GLU A 194 5.67 5.23 11.93
CA GLU A 194 6.08 4.70 13.24
C GLU A 194 4.93 3.91 13.86
N VAL A 195 5.25 2.78 14.49
CA VAL A 195 4.29 1.89 15.14
C VAL A 195 4.75 1.63 16.57
N SER A 196 3.80 1.70 17.51
CA SER A 196 4.08 1.43 18.93
C SER A 196 4.43 -0.06 19.14
N ASP A 197 5.40 -0.34 20.00
CA ASP A 197 5.90 -1.71 20.31
C ASP A 197 4.80 -2.70 20.77
N LYS A 198 3.69 -2.19 21.27
CA LYS A 198 2.53 -3.00 21.70
C LYS A 198 1.59 -3.42 20.56
N ASP A 199 1.76 -2.85 19.37
CA ASP A 199 0.82 -3.00 18.26
C ASP A 199 1.33 -3.93 17.14
N TYR A 200 2.50 -4.59 17.34
CA TYR A 200 3.03 -5.60 16.43
C TYR A 200 3.58 -6.82 17.17
N ILE A 201 3.63 -7.96 16.50
CA ILE A 201 4.20 -9.19 17.04
C ILE A 201 5.67 -9.38 16.70
N ALA A 202 6.14 -8.73 15.65
CA ALA A 202 7.52 -8.71 15.20
C ALA A 202 7.78 -7.43 14.40
N LYS A 203 9.06 -6.99 14.40
CA LYS A 203 9.54 -5.84 13.64
C LYS A 203 10.65 -6.32 12.70
N ILE A 204 10.68 -5.75 11.51
CA ILE A 204 11.73 -5.95 10.50
C ILE A 204 12.32 -4.61 10.07
N ASP A 205 13.64 -4.52 10.00
CA ASP A 205 14.38 -3.34 9.56
C ASP A 205 14.77 -3.44 8.06
N SER A 206 14.48 -4.57 7.42
CA SER A 206 14.56 -4.78 5.97
C SER A 206 13.57 -5.86 5.53
N PHE A 207 13.10 -5.79 4.28
CA PHE A 207 12.12 -6.77 3.75
C PHE A 207 12.62 -8.23 3.81
N GLU A 208 13.92 -8.43 3.59
CA GLU A 208 14.49 -9.79 3.60
C GLU A 208 14.46 -10.48 4.97
N GLU A 209 14.34 -9.72 6.07
CA GLU A 209 14.24 -10.27 7.43
C GLU A 209 12.96 -11.08 7.66
N LEU A 210 11.92 -10.89 6.81
CA LEU A 210 10.73 -11.76 6.84
C LEU A 210 11.11 -13.25 6.73
N LYS A 211 12.17 -13.57 6.01
CA LYS A 211 12.66 -14.95 5.90
C LYS A 211 13.08 -15.51 7.26
N ASN A 212 13.73 -14.69 8.08
CA ASN A 212 14.20 -15.13 9.41
C ASN A 212 13.02 -15.39 10.36
N ILE A 213 11.93 -14.65 10.17
CA ILE A 213 10.73 -14.73 11.03
C ILE A 213 9.81 -15.85 10.56
N LEU A 214 9.63 -16.03 9.25
CA LEU A 214 8.56 -16.85 8.68
C LEU A 214 9.07 -18.17 8.05
N LEU A 215 10.32 -18.24 7.59
CA LEU A 215 10.95 -19.44 7.03
C LEU A 215 11.96 -20.08 7.99
#